data_3e32414c866100513334cf579b718338
#
_entry.id   3e32414c866100513334cf579b718338
#
_cell.length_a   1.000
_cell.length_b   1.000
_cell.length_c   1.000
_cell.angle_alpha   90.00
_cell.angle_beta   90.00
_cell.angle_gamma   90.00
#
_symmetry.space_group_name_H-M   'P 1'
#
loop_
_entity.id
_entity.type
_entity.pdbx_description
1 polymer ?
#
loop_
_entity_poly.entity_id
_entity_poly.type
_entity_poly.pdbx_seq_one_letter_code
_entity_poly.pdbx_strand_id
1 'polypeptide(L)' 'MICIKTDIPKELNDIDDELKAIYHSKNTVCFFVFKNKEQRDEFIGRTKGMLKVERETIYQEYLS' A
#
# COMPACT_ATOMS: atom_id res chain seq x y z
N MET A 1 -5.22 -1.00 4.38
CA MET A 1 -4.25 -1.95 3.81
C MET A 1 -4.93 -3.27 3.47
N ILE A 2 -4.69 -3.79 2.28
CA ILE A 2 -5.27 -5.04 1.84
C ILE A 2 -4.14 -6.03 1.56
N CYS A 3 -4.12 -7.15 2.26
CA CYS A 3 -3.08 -8.17 2.06
C CYS A 3 -3.66 -9.42 1.44
N ILE A 4 -3.04 -9.89 0.36
CA ILE A 4 -3.54 -10.98 -0.46
C ILE A 4 -2.57 -12.15 -0.41
N LYS A 5 -3.08 -13.36 -0.21
CA LYS A 5 -2.27 -14.60 -0.20
C LYS A 5 -2.41 -15.42 -1.48
N THR A 6 -3.40 -15.09 -2.28
CA THR A 6 -3.71 -15.83 -3.52
C THR A 6 -3.74 -14.83 -4.68
N ASP A 7 -4.59 -15.08 -5.67
CA ASP A 7 -4.69 -14.21 -6.84
C ASP A 7 -5.17 -12.81 -6.46
N ILE A 8 -4.62 -11.81 -7.12
CA ILE A 8 -4.98 -10.41 -6.88
C ILE A 8 -6.39 -10.16 -7.44
N PRO A 9 -7.32 -9.63 -6.62
CA PRO A 9 -8.65 -9.29 -7.11
C PRO A 9 -8.58 -8.28 -8.25
N LYS A 10 -9.51 -8.41 -9.19
CA LYS A 10 -9.56 -7.52 -10.34
C LYS A 10 -9.69 -6.05 -9.92
N GLU A 11 -10.45 -5.78 -8.88
CA GLU A 11 -10.66 -4.43 -8.37
C GLU A 11 -9.34 -3.75 -8.01
N LEU A 12 -8.40 -4.50 -7.44
CA LEU A 12 -7.07 -3.97 -7.11
C LEU A 12 -6.21 -3.79 -8.35
N ASN A 13 -6.33 -4.69 -9.32
CA ASN A 13 -5.59 -4.58 -10.57
C ASN A 13 -6.05 -3.39 -11.41
N ASP A 14 -7.32 -3.03 -11.30
CA ASP A 14 -7.91 -1.93 -12.09
C ASP A 14 -7.53 -0.56 -11.55
N ILE A 15 -6.98 -0.49 -10.32
CA ILE A 15 -6.51 0.78 -9.76
C ILE A 15 -5.19 1.16 -10.43
N ASP A 16 -5.04 2.43 -10.78
CA ASP A 16 -3.80 2.93 -11.39
C ASP A 16 -2.59 2.63 -10.51
N ASP A 17 -1.50 2.19 -11.13
CA ASP A 17 -0.27 1.89 -10.42
C ASP A 17 0.28 3.11 -9.67
N GLU A 18 -0.01 4.31 -10.17
CA GLU A 18 0.43 5.54 -9.52
C GLU A 18 -0.28 5.80 -8.19
N LEU A 19 -1.41 5.13 -7.95
CA LEU A 19 -2.20 5.28 -6.74
C LEU A 19 -1.99 4.15 -5.75
N LYS A 20 -1.14 3.19 -6.07
CA LYS A 20 -0.90 2.01 -5.24
C LYS A 20 0.53 1.95 -4.76
N ALA A 21 0.73 1.54 -3.51
CA ALA A 21 2.03 1.12 -3.01
C ALA A 21 1.90 -0.37 -2.71
N ILE A 22 2.79 -1.17 -3.29
CA ILE A 22 2.72 -2.63 -3.19
C ILE A 22 3.95 -3.13 -2.44
N TYR A 23 3.70 -3.90 -1.38
CA TYR A 23 4.78 -4.48 -0.56
C TYR A 23 4.64 -6.00 -0.53
N HIS A 24 5.72 -6.68 -0.85
CA HIS A 24 5.78 -8.13 -0.84
C HIS A 24 6.33 -8.62 0.49
N SER A 25 5.71 -9.65 1.04
CA SER A 25 6.24 -10.37 2.17
C SER A 25 6.23 -11.85 1.82
N LYS A 26 6.69 -12.70 2.76
CA LYS A 26 6.94 -14.12 2.48
C LYS A 26 5.79 -14.84 1.79
N ASN A 27 4.56 -14.60 2.26
CA ASN A 27 3.38 -15.31 1.78
C ASN A 27 2.27 -14.40 1.33
N THR A 28 2.49 -13.08 1.33
CA THR A 28 1.43 -12.12 1.03
C THR A 28 1.95 -10.95 0.21
N VAL A 29 1.02 -10.30 -0.48
CA VAL A 29 1.27 -9.02 -1.15
C VAL A 29 0.31 -8.03 -0.53
N CYS A 30 0.82 -6.93 0.01
CA CYS A 30 0.00 -5.92 0.67
C CYS A 30 -0.10 -4.67 -0.17
N PHE A 31 -1.31 -4.15 -0.29
CA PHE A 31 -1.61 -2.98 -1.11
C PHE A 31 -2.04 -1.81 -0.23
N PHE A 32 -1.49 -0.63 -0.53
CA PHE A 32 -1.91 0.63 0.07
C PHE A 32 -2.40 1.51 -1.07
N VAL A 33 -3.64 2.00 -0.97
CA VAL A 33 -4.27 2.79 -2.02
C VAL A 33 -4.42 4.23 -1.56
N PHE A 34 -4.12 5.18 -2.46
CA PHE A 34 -4.11 6.61 -2.15
C PHE A 34 -4.98 7.39 -3.12
N LYS A 35 -5.31 8.63 -2.75
CA LYS A 35 -6.16 9.49 -3.57
C LYS A 35 -5.41 10.09 -4.76
N ASN A 36 -4.10 10.26 -4.63
CA ASN A 36 -3.29 10.84 -5.69
C ASN A 36 -1.85 10.32 -5.58
N LYS A 37 -1.08 10.61 -6.63
CA LYS A 37 0.31 10.15 -6.71
C LYS A 37 1.20 10.78 -5.64
N GLU A 38 0.97 12.04 -5.31
CA GLU A 38 1.79 12.73 -4.31
C GLU A 38 1.69 12.04 -2.95
N GLN A 39 0.49 11.64 -2.55
CA GLN A 39 0.31 10.91 -1.30
C GLN A 39 1.02 9.57 -1.33
N ARG A 40 0.90 8.86 -2.45
CA ARG A 40 1.56 7.56 -2.61
C ARG A 40 3.08 7.70 -2.49
N ASP A 41 3.65 8.67 -3.20
CA ASP A 41 5.09 8.89 -3.19
C ASP A 41 5.58 9.34 -1.81
N GLU A 42 4.83 10.19 -1.14
CA GLU A 42 5.14 10.62 0.21
C GLU A 42 5.13 9.44 1.17
N PHE A 43 4.13 8.59 1.07
CA PHE A 43 4.03 7.40 1.93
C PHE A 43 5.23 6.48 1.75
N ILE A 44 5.62 6.23 0.50
CA ILE A 44 6.78 5.38 0.21
C ILE A 44 8.04 5.94 0.85
N GLY A 45 8.25 7.26 0.73
CA GLY A 45 9.40 7.92 1.32
C GLY A 45 9.40 7.88 2.84
N ARG A 46 8.23 8.14 3.45
CA ARG A 46 8.08 8.17 4.91
C ARG A 46 8.24 6.79 5.55
N THR A 47 7.91 5.75 4.84
CA THR A 47 7.89 4.39 5.41
C THR A 47 9.08 3.54 5.00
N LYS A 48 10.08 4.16 4.39
CA LYS A 48 11.28 3.45 3.95
C LYS A 48 11.98 2.82 5.15
N GLY A 49 12.20 1.50 5.07
CA GLY A 49 12.84 0.78 6.17
C GLY A 49 11.96 0.43 7.34
N MET A 50 10.69 0.81 7.31
CA MET A 50 9.76 0.50 8.40
C MET A 50 9.21 -0.92 8.31
N LEU A 51 8.82 -1.45 9.48
CA LEU A 51 8.13 -2.73 9.56
C LEU A 51 6.68 -2.55 9.11
N LYS A 52 6.03 -3.68 8.79
CA LYS A 52 4.64 -3.68 8.34
C LYS A 52 3.70 -2.93 9.28
N VAL A 53 3.83 -3.16 10.58
CA VAL A 53 2.98 -2.52 11.59
C VAL A 53 3.16 -1.00 11.56
N GLU A 54 4.40 -0.55 11.41
CA GLU A 54 4.71 0.87 11.37
C GLU A 54 4.13 1.52 10.11
N ARG A 55 4.24 0.83 8.97
CA ARG A 55 3.64 1.32 7.71
C ARG A 55 2.14 1.48 7.84
N GLU A 56 1.49 0.51 8.48
CA GLU A 56 0.05 0.53 8.66
C GLU A 56 -0.38 1.71 9.52
N THR A 57 0.39 2.02 10.55
CA THR A 57 0.12 3.17 11.41
C THR A 57 0.21 4.47 10.62
N ILE A 58 1.24 4.62 9.79
CA ILE A 58 1.40 5.81 8.96
C ILE A 58 0.26 5.91 7.94
N TYR A 59 -0.14 4.79 7.36
CA TYR A 59 -1.21 4.76 6.38
C TYR A 59 -2.54 5.29 6.92
N GLN A 60 -2.82 5.08 8.20
CA GLN A 60 -4.05 5.58 8.81
C GLN A 60 -4.18 7.09 8.69
N GLU A 61 -3.07 7.82 8.63
CA GLU A 61 -3.10 9.27 8.47
C GLU A 61 -3.71 9.69 7.14
N TYR A 62 -3.58 8.84 6.12
CA TYR A 62 -4.12 9.14 4.78
C TYR A 62 -5.58 8.75 4.63
N LEU A 63 -6.11 7.97 5.56
CA LEU A 63 -7.49 7.51 5.53
C LEU A 63 -8.44 8.43 6.29
N SER A 64 -7.91 9.30 7.12
CA SER A 64 -8.72 10.20 7.96
C SER A 64 -8.99 11.55 7.31
#